data_8b5c90d9381d1a9d9e77e27d9930d886
#
_entry.id   8b5c90d9381d1a9d9e77e27d9930d886
#
_cell.length_a   1.000
_cell.length_b   1.000
_cell.length_c   1.000
_cell.angle_alpha   90.00
_cell.angle_beta   90.00
_cell.angle_gamma   90.00
#
_symmetry.space_group_name_H-M   'P 1'
#
loop_
_entity.id
_entity.type
_entity.pdbx_description
1 polymer ?
#
loop_
_entity_poly.entity_id
_entity_poly.type
_entity_poly.pdbx_seq_one_letter_code
_entity_poly.pdbx_strand_id
1 'polypeptide(L)'
;MIERKTHQAQRIADYLEAVPFVVDPHELYSTQTLYAGLDITRPESFEQCYDQRVYQHFLAQGKVTDNPLESLARNLHDFCIMQSAKRLLAQWDKCKVVAVMGGNAMRRDDASYAKIARISKRLTELGSLMVSGGGSGAMEATGFGAWMAGRSEEEFAEALARLVAVPTQQDPEYLQTSLSIIQDYPQSKYINLSIPTWLYGHEWTSPFATHIAKLFENSVREDTLLTIAYGGIIYAPGRAGTIQEVFQEAVQNNFPPASTRTVKILRRLEDYFLSLKRLIFPGVFTMWEEKKSSWFCSDVWKRC
;
A
#
# COMPACT_ATOMS: atom_id res chain seq x y z
N MET A 1 -6.08 -6.83 -46.35
CA MET A 1 -6.64 -6.85 -44.96
C MET A 1 -5.76 -7.63 -43.99
N ILE A 2 -5.23 -8.80 -44.36
CA ILE A 2 -4.34 -9.64 -43.55
C ILE A 2 -3.02 -8.92 -43.26
N GLU A 3 -2.32 -8.38 -44.26
CA GLU A 3 -1.05 -7.65 -44.11
C GLU A 3 -1.14 -6.46 -43.17
N ARG A 4 -2.24 -5.68 -43.20
CA ARG A 4 -2.46 -4.56 -42.26
C ARG A 4 -2.59 -5.03 -40.83
N LYS A 5 -3.28 -6.15 -40.57
CA LYS A 5 -3.41 -6.74 -39.25
C LYS A 5 -2.07 -7.25 -38.71
N THR A 6 -1.26 -7.87 -39.56
CA THR A 6 0.07 -8.34 -39.21
C THR A 6 0.99 -7.18 -38.84
N HIS A 7 1.02 -6.12 -39.61
CA HIS A 7 1.82 -4.93 -39.34
C HIS A 7 1.38 -4.21 -38.05
N GLN A 8 0.07 -4.16 -37.77
CA GLN A 8 -0.42 -3.58 -36.50
C GLN A 8 -0.06 -4.44 -35.30
N ALA A 9 -0.18 -5.75 -35.41
CA ALA A 9 0.23 -6.67 -34.34
C ALA A 9 1.73 -6.55 -34.02
N GLN A 10 2.57 -6.45 -35.08
CA GLN A 10 4.00 -6.26 -34.91
C GLN A 10 4.33 -4.96 -34.19
N ARG A 11 3.71 -3.83 -34.58
CA ARG A 11 3.90 -2.55 -33.90
C ARG A 11 3.54 -2.59 -32.40
N ILE A 12 2.48 -3.33 -32.05
CA ILE A 12 2.10 -3.53 -30.64
C ILE A 12 3.19 -4.33 -29.93
N ALA A 13 3.61 -5.45 -30.49
CA ALA A 13 4.66 -6.29 -29.91
C ALA A 13 5.96 -5.51 -29.70
N ASP A 14 6.44 -4.82 -30.74
CA ASP A 14 7.66 -4.01 -30.68
C ASP A 14 7.60 -2.94 -29.57
N TYR A 15 6.42 -2.31 -29.39
CA TYR A 15 6.23 -1.33 -28.32
C TYR A 15 6.27 -1.95 -26.94
N LEU A 16 5.55 -3.08 -26.76
CA LEU A 16 5.50 -3.79 -25.46
C LEU A 16 6.87 -4.32 -25.03
N GLU A 17 7.74 -4.67 -26.00
CA GLU A 17 9.12 -5.09 -25.73
C GLU A 17 10.05 -3.90 -25.41
N ALA A 18 9.74 -2.69 -25.89
CA ALA A 18 10.58 -1.52 -25.76
C ALA A 18 10.38 -0.75 -24.45
N VAL A 19 9.27 -0.94 -23.73
CA VAL A 19 9.01 -0.25 -22.46
C VAL A 19 9.94 -0.76 -21.34
N PRO A 20 10.36 0.10 -20.37
CA PRO A 20 11.33 -0.29 -19.35
C PRO A 20 10.73 -1.09 -18.19
N PHE A 21 9.51 -1.59 -18.32
CA PHE A 21 8.84 -2.38 -17.31
C PHE A 21 8.31 -3.70 -17.89
N VAL A 22 8.16 -4.69 -17.03
CA VAL A 22 7.58 -5.99 -17.43
C VAL A 22 6.09 -5.79 -17.63
N VAL A 23 5.62 -5.97 -18.86
CA VAL A 23 4.21 -5.70 -19.24
C VAL A 23 3.27 -6.81 -18.72
N ASP A 24 3.76 -8.03 -18.60
CA ASP A 24 3.00 -9.21 -18.15
C ASP A 24 3.66 -9.89 -16.94
N PRO A 25 3.79 -9.21 -15.78
CA PRO A 25 4.42 -9.78 -14.61
C PRO A 25 3.63 -10.98 -14.08
N HIS A 26 4.29 -12.14 -14.06
CA HIS A 26 3.70 -13.38 -13.55
C HIS A 26 3.78 -13.51 -12.03
N GLU A 27 4.62 -12.72 -11.38
CA GLU A 27 4.85 -12.69 -9.94
C GLU A 27 4.76 -11.26 -9.41
N LEU A 28 4.53 -11.14 -8.09
CA LEU A 28 4.59 -9.87 -7.39
C LEU A 28 6.06 -9.41 -7.28
N TYR A 29 6.26 -8.11 -7.28
CA TYR A 29 7.57 -7.56 -6.97
C TYR A 29 7.98 -7.87 -5.54
N SER A 30 9.27 -7.92 -5.32
CA SER A 30 9.91 -7.88 -4.01
C SER A 30 10.75 -6.62 -3.90
N THR A 31 11.26 -6.33 -2.70
CA THR A 31 12.22 -5.24 -2.49
C THR A 31 13.46 -5.41 -3.40
N GLN A 32 13.94 -6.64 -3.56
CA GLN A 32 15.10 -6.94 -4.42
C GLN A 32 14.82 -6.64 -5.89
N THR A 33 13.62 -6.99 -6.38
CA THR A 33 13.27 -6.76 -7.79
C THR A 33 12.99 -5.29 -8.08
N LEU A 34 12.28 -4.57 -7.19
CA LEU A 34 12.02 -3.13 -7.37
C LEU A 34 13.29 -2.29 -7.26
N TYR A 35 14.15 -2.59 -6.31
CA TYR A 35 15.41 -1.88 -6.10
C TYR A 35 16.59 -2.53 -6.84
N ALA A 36 16.34 -3.38 -7.84
CA ALA A 36 17.40 -3.96 -8.66
C ALA A 36 18.24 -2.85 -9.32
N GLY A 37 19.54 -2.88 -9.09
CA GLY A 37 20.50 -1.84 -9.50
C GLY A 37 20.84 -0.81 -8.41
N LEU A 38 20.16 -0.84 -7.25
CA LEU A 38 20.53 -0.01 -6.10
C LEU A 38 21.74 -0.61 -5.38
N ASP A 39 22.76 0.24 -5.17
CA ASP A 39 23.88 0.00 -4.29
C ASP A 39 23.72 0.89 -3.05
N ILE A 40 23.48 0.31 -1.90
CA ILE A 40 23.22 1.06 -0.65
C ILE A 40 24.41 1.92 -0.19
N THR A 41 25.62 1.62 -0.68
CA THR A 41 26.82 2.42 -0.40
C THR A 41 26.95 3.64 -1.32
N ARG A 42 26.16 3.71 -2.39
CA ARG A 42 26.12 4.76 -3.39
C ARG A 42 24.68 5.25 -3.58
N PRO A 43 24.21 6.20 -2.76
CA PRO A 43 22.83 6.69 -2.79
C PRO A 43 22.34 7.14 -4.17
N GLU A 44 23.24 7.69 -4.99
CA GLU A 44 22.97 8.11 -6.36
C GLU A 44 22.55 6.96 -7.29
N SER A 45 22.89 5.71 -6.95
CA SER A 45 22.47 4.54 -7.71
C SER A 45 20.95 4.30 -7.66
N PHE A 46 20.24 4.94 -6.74
CA PHE A 46 18.78 4.86 -6.64
C PHE A 46 18.09 5.26 -7.94
N GLU A 47 18.55 6.32 -8.58
CA GLU A 47 17.99 6.78 -9.86
C GLU A 47 18.10 5.75 -10.99
N GLN A 48 19.02 4.79 -10.84
CA GLN A 48 19.27 3.73 -11.81
C GLN A 48 18.53 2.41 -11.47
N CYS A 49 17.91 2.30 -10.30
CA CYS A 49 17.16 1.10 -9.92
C CYS A 49 15.91 0.92 -10.81
N TYR A 50 15.41 -0.30 -10.87
CA TYR A 50 14.26 -0.63 -11.70
C TYR A 50 13.06 0.27 -11.43
N ASP A 51 12.72 0.49 -10.16
CA ASP A 51 11.60 1.33 -9.75
C ASP A 51 11.69 2.75 -10.31
N GLN A 52 12.86 3.38 -10.21
CA GLN A 52 13.07 4.74 -10.70
C GLN A 52 13.11 4.81 -12.23
N ARG A 53 13.69 3.83 -12.91
CA ARG A 53 13.65 3.79 -14.39
C ARG A 53 12.22 3.74 -14.91
N VAL A 54 11.37 2.92 -14.28
CA VAL A 54 9.92 2.86 -14.62
C VAL A 54 9.25 4.19 -14.33
N TYR A 55 9.54 4.80 -13.18
CA TYR A 55 8.97 6.09 -12.80
C TYR A 55 9.38 7.22 -13.75
N GLN A 56 10.64 7.30 -14.15
CA GLN A 56 11.11 8.29 -15.12
C GLN A 56 10.43 8.12 -16.48
N HIS A 57 10.27 6.88 -16.94
CA HIS A 57 9.49 6.59 -18.15
C HIS A 57 8.03 7.04 -18.00
N PHE A 58 7.39 6.73 -16.87
CA PHE A 58 6.03 7.14 -16.57
C PHE A 58 5.85 8.67 -16.62
N LEU A 59 6.83 9.42 -16.11
CA LEU A 59 6.81 10.88 -16.20
C LEU A 59 7.02 11.37 -17.63
N ALA A 60 7.95 10.77 -18.37
CA ALA A 60 8.28 11.16 -19.76
C ALA A 60 7.09 10.90 -20.71
N GLN A 61 6.34 9.83 -20.51
CA GLN A 61 5.14 9.50 -21.28
C GLN A 61 3.89 10.26 -20.81
N GLY A 62 3.98 11.00 -19.70
CA GLY A 62 2.85 11.64 -19.03
C GLY A 62 2.14 10.71 -18.05
N LYS A 63 1.76 11.23 -16.89
CA LYS A 63 0.96 10.50 -15.88
C LYS A 63 -0.38 10.04 -16.47
N VAL A 64 -1.00 10.90 -17.26
CA VAL A 64 -2.08 10.57 -18.19
C VAL A 64 -1.48 10.64 -19.58
N THR A 65 -1.50 9.54 -20.32
CA THR A 65 -0.86 9.46 -21.63
C THR A 65 -1.90 9.43 -22.75
N ASP A 66 -1.62 10.18 -23.82
CA ASP A 66 -2.41 10.12 -25.08
C ASP A 66 -1.92 9.02 -26.03
N ASN A 67 -0.81 8.33 -25.69
CA ASN A 67 -0.29 7.22 -26.47
C ASN A 67 -1.08 5.94 -26.16
N PRO A 68 -1.87 5.40 -27.11
CA PRO A 68 -2.70 4.23 -26.85
C PRO A 68 -1.90 2.95 -26.60
N LEU A 69 -0.66 2.85 -27.11
CA LEU A 69 0.20 1.69 -26.86
C LEU A 69 0.79 1.73 -25.44
N GLU A 70 1.14 2.92 -24.95
CA GLU A 70 1.58 3.11 -23.58
C GLU A 70 0.44 2.80 -22.60
N SER A 71 -0.77 3.32 -22.87
CA SER A 71 -1.96 3.01 -22.08
C SER A 71 -2.24 1.50 -22.05
N LEU A 72 -2.13 0.82 -23.19
CA LEU A 72 -2.29 -0.64 -23.27
C LEU A 72 -1.24 -1.36 -22.43
N ALA A 73 0.03 -0.98 -22.52
CA ALA A 73 1.13 -1.58 -21.78
C ALA A 73 0.92 -1.47 -20.27
N ARG A 74 0.56 -0.26 -19.77
CA ARG A 74 0.28 0.00 -18.35
C ARG A 74 -0.93 -0.80 -17.85
N ASN A 75 -2.02 -0.82 -18.61
CA ASN A 75 -3.21 -1.56 -18.23
C ASN A 75 -2.98 -3.08 -18.22
N LEU A 76 -2.19 -3.61 -19.15
CA LEU A 76 -1.84 -5.02 -19.18
C LEU A 76 -0.96 -5.38 -17.98
N HIS A 77 0.05 -4.54 -17.68
CA HIS A 77 0.85 -4.69 -16.47
C HIS A 77 -0.02 -4.74 -15.21
N ASP A 78 -0.89 -3.74 -15.00
CA ASP A 78 -1.72 -3.65 -13.81
C ASP A 78 -2.69 -4.84 -13.71
N PHE A 79 -3.25 -5.28 -14.83
CA PHE A 79 -4.04 -6.49 -14.86
C PHE A 79 -3.24 -7.72 -14.40
N CYS A 80 -2.04 -7.94 -14.95
CA CYS A 80 -1.22 -9.10 -14.64
C CYS A 80 -0.72 -9.10 -13.20
N ILE A 81 -0.25 -7.95 -12.69
CA ILE A 81 0.20 -7.84 -11.30
C ILE A 81 -0.96 -8.08 -10.32
N MET A 82 -2.18 -7.63 -10.66
CA MET A 82 -3.36 -7.90 -9.85
C MET A 82 -3.80 -9.36 -9.90
N GLN A 83 -3.59 -10.09 -11.00
CA GLN A 83 -3.78 -11.55 -11.02
C GLN A 83 -2.80 -12.25 -10.09
N SER A 84 -1.54 -11.77 -10.03
CA SER A 84 -0.53 -12.27 -9.09
C SER A 84 -0.92 -12.00 -7.63
N ALA A 85 -1.42 -10.80 -7.32
CA ALA A 85 -1.95 -10.47 -6.00
C ALA A 85 -3.15 -11.36 -5.61
N LYS A 86 -4.07 -11.62 -6.54
CA LYS A 86 -5.20 -12.53 -6.31
C LYS A 86 -4.74 -13.97 -6.00
N ARG A 87 -3.69 -14.46 -6.69
CA ARG A 87 -3.11 -15.79 -6.39
C ARG A 87 -2.52 -15.85 -4.98
N LEU A 88 -1.84 -14.79 -4.53
CA LEU A 88 -1.35 -14.69 -3.16
C LEU A 88 -2.53 -14.69 -2.16
N LEU A 89 -3.52 -13.83 -2.38
CA LEU A 89 -4.68 -13.69 -1.50
C LEU A 89 -5.52 -14.97 -1.40
N ALA A 90 -5.57 -15.79 -2.47
CA ALA A 90 -6.27 -17.07 -2.48
C ALA A 90 -5.68 -18.12 -1.51
N GLN A 91 -4.45 -17.91 -1.02
CA GLN A 91 -3.81 -18.76 -0.03
C GLN A 91 -4.21 -18.42 1.41
N TRP A 92 -4.99 -17.34 1.60
CA TRP A 92 -5.38 -16.82 2.91
C TRP A 92 -6.88 -16.93 3.12
N ASP A 93 -7.26 -17.16 4.39
CA ASP A 93 -8.62 -16.87 4.81
C ASP A 93 -8.87 -15.37 4.65
N LYS A 94 -9.92 -15.02 3.92
CA LYS A 94 -10.29 -13.61 3.68
C LYS A 94 -10.41 -12.81 4.98
N CYS A 95 -10.97 -13.42 6.04
CA CYS A 95 -11.11 -12.80 7.36
C CYS A 95 -9.76 -12.54 8.07
N LYS A 96 -8.66 -13.05 7.52
CA LYS A 96 -7.30 -12.79 8.01
C LYS A 96 -6.56 -11.71 7.23
N VAL A 97 -7.16 -11.12 6.20
CA VAL A 97 -6.57 -10.01 5.43
C VAL A 97 -6.96 -8.70 6.09
N VAL A 98 -5.99 -8.01 6.70
CA VAL A 98 -6.19 -6.76 7.43
C VAL A 98 -5.39 -5.64 6.78
N ALA A 99 -6.04 -4.53 6.45
CA ALA A 99 -5.38 -3.37 5.87
C ALA A 99 -5.15 -2.26 6.93
N VAL A 100 -4.10 -1.47 6.70
CA VAL A 100 -3.88 -0.21 7.42
C VAL A 100 -3.89 0.93 6.41
N MET A 101 -4.80 1.88 6.60
CA MET A 101 -4.93 3.11 5.84
C MET A 101 -4.47 4.29 6.70
N GLY A 102 -3.63 5.15 6.15
CA GLY A 102 -3.09 6.29 6.90
C GLY A 102 -2.12 7.13 6.10
N GLY A 103 -1.74 8.28 6.67
CA GLY A 103 -0.93 9.28 5.98
C GLY A 103 0.52 8.87 5.75
N ASN A 104 1.02 9.23 4.57
CA ASN A 104 2.43 9.14 4.19
C ASN A 104 3.33 10.13 4.96
N ALA A 105 2.75 11.22 5.45
CA ALA A 105 3.47 12.28 6.17
C ALA A 105 3.71 11.95 7.66
N MET A 106 3.28 10.79 8.15
CA MET A 106 3.57 10.35 9.51
C MET A 106 5.07 10.09 9.65
N ARG A 107 5.69 10.74 10.61
CA ARG A 107 7.12 10.61 10.87
C ARG A 107 7.40 9.31 11.64
N ARG A 108 8.58 8.75 11.48
CA ARG A 108 9.00 7.55 12.22
C ARG A 108 9.11 7.76 13.74
N ASP A 109 9.32 9.02 14.18
CA ASP A 109 9.36 9.42 15.58
C ASP A 109 7.96 9.76 16.17
N ASP A 110 6.88 9.69 15.38
CA ASP A 110 5.51 9.81 15.87
C ASP A 110 5.12 8.57 16.70
N ALA A 111 4.51 8.81 17.84
CA ALA A 111 4.01 7.73 18.70
C ALA A 111 3.01 6.81 18.00
N SER A 112 2.28 7.30 16.99
CA SER A 112 1.36 6.51 16.18
C SER A 112 2.10 5.53 15.27
N TYR A 113 3.29 5.88 14.77
CA TYR A 113 4.12 4.98 13.96
C TYR A 113 4.47 3.71 14.75
N ALA A 114 5.02 3.88 15.95
CA ALA A 114 5.37 2.76 16.83
C ALA A 114 4.14 1.90 17.20
N LYS A 115 2.98 2.53 17.43
CA LYS A 115 1.74 1.81 17.71
C LYS A 115 1.27 0.97 16.55
N ILE A 116 1.26 1.52 15.33
CA ILE A 116 0.88 0.81 14.11
C ILE A 116 1.83 -0.37 13.89
N ALA A 117 3.14 -0.15 14.01
CA ALA A 117 4.13 -1.20 13.85
C ALA A 117 3.91 -2.36 14.84
N ARG A 118 3.65 -2.07 16.13
CA ARG A 118 3.36 -3.10 17.15
C ARG A 118 2.05 -3.85 16.84
N ILE A 119 1.01 -3.15 16.42
CA ILE A 119 -0.26 -3.77 16.04
C ILE A 119 -0.06 -4.68 14.83
N SER A 120 0.66 -4.21 13.80
CA SER A 120 0.96 -5.00 12.62
C SER A 120 1.77 -6.24 12.96
N LYS A 121 2.84 -6.10 13.77
CA LYS A 121 3.64 -7.24 14.28
C LYS A 121 2.73 -8.27 14.94
N ARG A 122 1.90 -7.82 15.88
CA ARG A 122 1.04 -8.73 16.64
C ARG A 122 -0.02 -9.43 15.79
N LEU A 123 -0.67 -8.71 14.88
CA LEU A 123 -1.65 -9.30 13.96
C LEU A 123 -1.01 -10.31 13.01
N THR A 124 0.18 -10.02 12.51
CA THR A 124 0.97 -10.96 11.68
C THR A 124 1.31 -12.24 12.45
N GLU A 125 1.74 -12.13 13.71
CA GLU A 125 2.00 -13.28 14.59
C GLU A 125 0.75 -14.11 14.88
N LEU A 126 -0.42 -13.48 14.87
CA LEU A 126 -1.73 -14.16 15.00
C LEU A 126 -2.26 -14.73 13.68
N GLY A 127 -1.45 -14.70 12.63
CA GLY A 127 -1.74 -15.29 11.33
C GLY A 127 -2.56 -14.39 10.40
N SER A 128 -2.54 -13.06 10.59
CA SER A 128 -3.12 -12.13 9.64
C SER A 128 -2.13 -11.74 8.54
N LEU A 129 -2.62 -11.58 7.31
CA LEU A 129 -1.91 -10.92 6.23
C LEU A 129 -2.12 -9.42 6.35
N MET A 130 -1.05 -8.69 6.67
CA MET A 130 -1.11 -7.23 6.73
C MET A 130 -0.97 -6.63 5.33
N VAL A 131 -1.83 -5.66 5.01
CA VAL A 131 -1.85 -4.98 3.72
C VAL A 131 -1.76 -3.47 3.92
N SER A 132 -1.00 -2.79 3.06
CA SER A 132 -0.91 -1.33 3.06
C SER A 132 -0.67 -0.75 1.66
N GLY A 133 -0.78 0.57 1.53
CA GLY A 133 -0.48 1.26 0.28
C GLY A 133 1.01 1.34 -0.08
N GLY A 134 1.92 0.80 0.73
CA GLY A 134 3.32 0.58 0.40
C GLY A 134 4.21 1.83 0.33
N GLY A 135 3.73 3.00 0.74
CA GLY A 135 4.53 4.22 0.88
C GLY A 135 5.14 4.36 2.27
N SER A 136 5.52 5.59 2.61
CA SER A 136 6.06 5.97 3.92
C SER A 136 4.98 6.11 5.00
N GLY A 137 5.38 6.49 6.19
CA GLY A 137 4.51 6.80 7.31
C GLY A 137 3.73 5.58 7.81
N ALA A 138 2.41 5.68 7.90
CA ALA A 138 1.56 4.59 8.40
C ALA A 138 1.70 3.30 7.58
N MET A 139 1.91 3.44 6.26
CA MET A 139 2.10 2.31 5.34
C MET A 139 3.42 1.59 5.61
N GLU A 140 4.51 2.34 5.81
CA GLU A 140 5.81 1.78 6.19
C GLU A 140 5.75 1.12 7.57
N ALA A 141 5.13 1.79 8.56
CA ALA A 141 4.95 1.23 9.91
C ALA A 141 4.24 -0.13 9.88
N THR A 142 3.26 -0.29 8.98
CA THR A 142 2.56 -1.56 8.76
C THR A 142 3.50 -2.63 8.25
N GLY A 143 4.27 -2.32 7.19
CA GLY A 143 5.25 -3.24 6.61
C GLY A 143 6.34 -3.60 7.61
N PHE A 144 6.92 -2.61 8.31
CA PHE A 144 7.95 -2.81 9.32
C PHE A 144 7.47 -3.73 10.45
N GLY A 145 6.27 -3.50 10.98
CA GLY A 145 5.71 -4.35 12.02
C GLY A 145 5.55 -5.80 11.57
N ALA A 146 4.99 -6.01 10.37
CA ALA A 146 4.84 -7.34 9.80
C ALA A 146 6.20 -8.00 9.50
N TRP A 147 7.19 -7.24 9.04
CA TRP A 147 8.55 -7.72 8.81
C TRP A 147 9.22 -8.21 10.10
N MET A 148 9.00 -7.49 11.21
CA MET A 148 9.55 -7.83 12.52
C MET A 148 8.73 -8.88 13.29
N ALA A 149 7.70 -9.47 12.69
CA ALA A 149 6.93 -10.55 13.31
C ALA A 149 7.83 -11.75 13.64
N GLY A 150 7.65 -12.31 14.84
CA GLY A 150 8.44 -13.39 15.39
C GLY A 150 9.79 -12.98 15.98
N ARG A 151 10.17 -11.71 15.91
CA ARG A 151 11.35 -11.16 16.61
C ARG A 151 11.00 -10.78 18.02
N SER A 152 12.01 -10.78 18.91
CA SER A 152 11.84 -10.36 20.29
C SER A 152 11.47 -8.88 20.42
N GLU A 153 11.00 -8.47 21.60
CA GLU A 153 10.67 -7.04 21.82
C GLU A 153 11.94 -6.17 21.86
N GLU A 154 13.08 -6.74 22.25
CA GLU A 154 14.38 -6.08 22.25
C GLU A 154 14.85 -5.81 20.81
N GLU A 155 14.81 -6.84 19.94
CA GLU A 155 15.14 -6.71 18.52
C GLU A 155 14.21 -5.70 17.83
N PHE A 156 12.91 -5.76 18.12
CA PHE A 156 11.93 -4.81 17.60
C PHE A 156 12.21 -3.37 18.05
N ALA A 157 12.52 -3.18 19.34
CA ALA A 157 12.82 -1.86 19.89
C ALA A 157 14.12 -1.28 19.34
N GLU A 158 15.14 -2.10 19.14
CA GLU A 158 16.41 -1.70 18.51
C GLU A 158 16.18 -1.25 17.08
N ALA A 159 15.51 -2.07 16.26
CA ALA A 159 15.20 -1.72 14.86
C ALA A 159 14.34 -0.46 14.76
N LEU A 160 13.34 -0.31 15.64
CA LEU A 160 12.50 0.89 15.71
C LEU A 160 13.32 2.13 16.08
N ALA A 161 14.25 2.02 17.04
CA ALA A 161 15.10 3.14 17.44
C ALA A 161 15.98 3.63 16.27
N ARG A 162 16.50 2.72 15.44
CA ARG A 162 17.23 3.07 14.20
C ARG A 162 16.36 3.84 13.23
N LEU A 163 15.10 3.44 13.03
CA LEU A 163 14.17 4.17 12.18
C LEU A 163 13.83 5.56 12.73
N VAL A 164 13.63 5.66 14.05
CA VAL A 164 13.33 6.93 14.75
C VAL A 164 14.46 7.93 14.61
N ALA A 165 15.72 7.48 14.56
CA ALA A 165 16.88 8.34 14.35
C ALA A 165 16.90 9.03 12.97
N VAL A 166 16.15 8.47 11.99
CA VAL A 166 16.04 8.99 10.62
C VAL A 166 14.55 9.17 10.30
N PRO A 167 13.91 10.22 10.84
CA PRO A 167 12.45 10.26 10.98
C PRO A 167 11.68 10.58 9.70
N THR A 168 12.30 11.18 8.68
CA THR A 168 11.60 11.67 7.49
C THR A 168 12.26 11.25 6.19
N GLN A 169 11.48 11.18 5.10
CA GLN A 169 12.00 10.87 3.76
C GLN A 169 13.03 11.87 3.22
N GLN A 170 13.13 13.05 3.81
CA GLN A 170 14.12 14.05 3.46
C GLN A 170 15.51 13.73 4.05
N ASP A 171 15.55 12.82 5.02
CA ASP A 171 16.82 12.39 5.60
C ASP A 171 17.56 11.49 4.60
N PRO A 172 18.82 11.77 4.25
CA PRO A 172 19.57 11.02 3.22
C PRO A 172 19.67 9.53 3.50
N GLU A 173 19.68 9.15 4.77
CA GLU A 173 19.84 7.76 5.22
C GLU A 173 18.49 7.02 5.37
N TYR A 174 17.37 7.64 4.97
CA TYR A 174 16.03 7.08 5.20
C TYR A 174 15.86 5.67 4.61
N LEU A 175 16.13 5.49 3.32
CA LEU A 175 16.03 4.20 2.66
C LEU A 175 17.12 3.24 3.11
N GLN A 176 18.36 3.73 3.22
CA GLN A 176 19.52 2.95 3.63
C GLN A 176 19.32 2.30 5.01
N THR A 177 18.77 3.06 5.97
CA THR A 177 18.43 2.56 7.31
C THR A 177 17.42 1.41 7.22
N SER A 178 16.37 1.55 6.41
CA SER A 178 15.39 0.48 6.25
C SER A 178 15.99 -0.77 5.61
N LEU A 179 16.83 -0.61 4.59
CA LEU A 179 17.49 -1.73 3.92
C LEU A 179 18.50 -2.43 4.84
N SER A 180 19.23 -1.69 5.68
CA SER A 180 20.14 -2.28 6.66
C SER A 180 19.38 -3.11 7.72
N ILE A 181 18.22 -2.65 8.17
CA ILE A 181 17.36 -3.43 9.08
C ILE A 181 16.89 -4.73 8.42
N ILE A 182 16.53 -4.70 7.15
CA ILE A 182 16.13 -5.90 6.39
C ILE A 182 17.29 -6.91 6.30
N GLN A 183 18.52 -6.42 6.13
CA GLN A 183 19.72 -7.28 6.11
C GLN A 183 20.02 -7.91 7.47
N ASP A 184 19.91 -7.13 8.55
CA ASP A 184 20.17 -7.58 9.91
C ASP A 184 19.08 -8.51 10.46
N TYR A 185 17.83 -8.29 10.05
CA TYR A 185 16.65 -9.04 10.48
C TYR A 185 15.90 -9.65 9.27
N PRO A 186 16.50 -10.63 8.56
CA PRO A 186 15.85 -11.24 7.39
C PRO A 186 14.57 -11.96 7.78
N GLN A 187 13.55 -11.83 6.94
CA GLN A 187 12.24 -12.45 7.13
C GLN A 187 11.96 -13.48 6.04
N SER A 188 11.62 -14.72 6.47
CA SER A 188 11.27 -15.80 5.54
C SER A 188 9.98 -16.53 5.92
N LYS A 189 9.45 -16.28 7.12
CA LYS A 189 8.28 -16.99 7.66
C LYS A 189 6.99 -16.20 7.49
N TYR A 190 7.04 -14.90 7.77
CA TYR A 190 5.87 -14.04 7.74
C TYR A 190 5.87 -13.20 6.46
N ILE A 191 4.69 -13.03 5.88
CA ILE A 191 4.54 -12.24 4.66
C ILE A 191 3.55 -11.09 4.88
N ASN A 192 3.72 -10.05 4.09
CA ASN A 192 2.81 -8.92 3.99
C ASN A 192 2.70 -8.48 2.53
N LEU A 193 1.66 -7.73 2.22
CA LEU A 193 1.40 -7.23 0.87
C LEU A 193 1.36 -5.71 0.88
N SER A 194 2.13 -5.08 0.02
CA SER A 194 2.04 -3.67 -0.29
C SER A 194 1.49 -3.44 -1.68
N ILE A 195 0.62 -2.43 -1.84
CA ILE A 195 0.03 -2.04 -3.13
C ILE A 195 0.34 -0.56 -3.40
N PRO A 196 1.58 -0.21 -3.77
CA PRO A 196 1.96 1.15 -4.13
C PRO A 196 1.57 1.52 -5.56
N THR A 197 1.81 2.78 -5.93
CA THR A 197 1.61 3.27 -7.30
C THR A 197 2.75 4.14 -7.77
N TRP A 198 3.06 4.09 -9.08
CA TRP A 198 4.00 5.03 -9.70
C TRP A 198 3.44 6.46 -9.81
N LEU A 199 2.14 6.69 -9.61
CA LEU A 199 1.60 8.06 -9.53
C LEU A 199 2.34 8.91 -8.46
N TYR A 200 2.75 8.27 -7.37
CA TYR A 200 3.52 8.84 -6.26
C TYR A 200 4.98 8.33 -6.25
N GLY A 201 5.55 8.00 -7.41
CA GLY A 201 6.87 7.39 -7.53
C GLY A 201 8.06 8.29 -7.12
N HIS A 202 7.79 9.57 -6.78
CA HIS A 202 8.75 10.44 -6.09
C HIS A 202 8.96 10.07 -4.61
N GLU A 203 8.07 9.25 -4.05
CA GLU A 203 8.20 8.71 -2.71
C GLU A 203 8.79 7.30 -2.77
N TRP A 204 9.56 6.93 -1.74
CA TRP A 204 10.12 5.61 -1.62
C TRP A 204 9.02 4.57 -1.45
N THR A 205 9.05 3.49 -2.23
CA THR A 205 8.29 2.29 -1.90
C THR A 205 8.88 1.67 -0.65
N SER A 206 8.06 1.41 0.37
CA SER A 206 8.55 0.83 1.63
C SER A 206 9.25 -0.52 1.39
N PRO A 207 10.51 -0.66 1.78
CA PRO A 207 11.25 -1.89 1.55
C PRO A 207 10.87 -3.04 2.50
N PHE A 208 10.07 -2.78 3.54
CA PHE A 208 9.60 -3.81 4.47
C PHE A 208 8.47 -4.69 3.92
N ALA A 209 8.12 -4.56 2.64
CA ALA A 209 7.14 -5.40 1.99
C ALA A 209 7.80 -6.69 1.45
N THR A 210 7.22 -7.84 1.78
CA THR A 210 7.65 -9.12 1.22
C THR A 210 7.10 -9.35 -0.19
N HIS A 211 5.89 -8.82 -0.45
CA HIS A 211 5.21 -8.89 -1.74
C HIS A 211 4.67 -7.50 -2.10
N ILE A 212 4.93 -7.06 -3.32
CA ILE A 212 4.60 -5.70 -3.77
C ILE A 212 3.84 -5.79 -5.09
N ALA A 213 2.60 -5.30 -5.09
CA ALA A 213 1.79 -5.09 -6.29
C ALA A 213 1.83 -3.61 -6.67
N LYS A 214 2.87 -3.15 -7.35
CA LYS A 214 2.99 -1.74 -7.75
C LYS A 214 2.22 -1.50 -9.04
N LEU A 215 1.38 -0.47 -9.06
CA LEU A 215 0.43 -0.18 -10.14
C LEU A 215 0.71 1.18 -10.79
N PHE A 216 0.31 1.33 -12.04
CA PHE A 216 0.23 2.62 -12.72
C PHE A 216 -1.05 3.37 -12.34
N GLU A 217 -2.20 2.66 -12.29
CA GLU A 217 -3.50 3.23 -12.01
C GLU A 217 -3.81 3.32 -10.51
N ASN A 218 -3.87 4.56 -9.98
CA ASN A 218 -4.14 4.79 -8.57
C ASN A 218 -5.57 4.42 -8.15
N SER A 219 -6.53 4.58 -9.04
CA SER A 219 -7.93 4.20 -8.79
C SER A 219 -8.08 2.70 -8.52
N VAL A 220 -7.40 1.87 -9.31
CA VAL A 220 -7.34 0.42 -9.11
C VAL A 220 -6.69 0.07 -7.78
N ARG A 221 -5.61 0.77 -7.42
CA ARG A 221 -4.91 0.61 -6.13
C ARG A 221 -5.83 0.90 -4.94
N GLU A 222 -6.49 2.05 -4.95
CA GLU A 222 -7.35 2.50 -3.84
C GLU A 222 -8.54 1.55 -3.65
N ASP A 223 -9.23 1.21 -4.72
CA ASP A 223 -10.36 0.27 -4.65
C ASP A 223 -9.91 -1.12 -4.17
N THR A 224 -8.78 -1.61 -4.68
CA THR A 224 -8.24 -2.92 -4.29
C THR A 224 -7.94 -2.99 -2.80
N LEU A 225 -7.25 -1.99 -2.25
CA LEU A 225 -6.87 -1.95 -0.83
C LEU A 225 -8.07 -2.11 0.10
N LEU A 226 -9.18 -1.45 -0.22
CA LEU A 226 -10.42 -1.55 0.54
C LEU A 226 -11.13 -2.89 0.31
N THR A 227 -11.17 -3.33 -0.95
CA THR A 227 -11.94 -4.49 -1.38
C THR A 227 -11.40 -5.81 -0.83
N ILE A 228 -10.08 -5.94 -0.64
CA ILE A 228 -9.46 -7.18 -0.17
C ILE A 228 -9.43 -7.32 1.36
N ALA A 229 -9.63 -6.25 2.11
CA ALA A 229 -9.45 -6.20 3.57
C ALA A 229 -10.65 -6.72 4.35
N TYR A 230 -11.05 -7.97 4.11
CA TYR A 230 -12.21 -8.58 4.78
C TYR A 230 -12.01 -8.78 6.30
N GLY A 231 -10.76 -8.89 6.77
CA GLY A 231 -10.44 -8.97 8.19
C GLY A 231 -10.59 -7.65 8.93
N GLY A 232 -10.73 -6.56 8.19
CA GLY A 232 -10.96 -5.21 8.70
C GLY A 232 -9.91 -4.22 8.22
N ILE A 233 -10.21 -2.94 8.43
CA ILE A 233 -9.32 -1.82 8.11
C ILE A 233 -9.01 -1.03 9.38
N ILE A 234 -7.74 -0.76 9.59
CA ILE A 234 -7.24 0.09 10.67
C ILE A 234 -6.94 1.45 10.08
N TYR A 235 -7.66 2.48 10.51
CA TYR A 235 -7.40 3.84 10.09
C TYR A 235 -6.43 4.53 11.06
N ALA A 236 -5.31 4.98 10.52
CA ALA A 236 -4.33 5.80 11.20
C ALA A 236 -4.50 7.28 10.82
N PRO A 237 -3.92 8.23 11.58
CA PRO A 237 -3.93 9.64 11.20
C PRO A 237 -3.41 9.84 9.77
N GLY A 238 -4.14 10.62 8.97
CA GLY A 238 -3.83 10.88 7.57
C GLY A 238 -4.50 12.17 7.07
N ARG A 239 -4.44 12.42 5.77
CA ARG A 239 -5.00 13.60 5.10
C ARG A 239 -6.17 13.21 4.19
N ALA A 240 -6.41 13.98 3.14
CA ALA A 240 -7.54 13.82 2.22
C ALA A 240 -7.70 12.40 1.66
N GLY A 241 -6.61 11.73 1.29
CA GLY A 241 -6.66 10.34 0.80
C GLY A 241 -7.23 9.36 1.84
N THR A 242 -6.78 9.46 3.10
CA THR A 242 -7.31 8.61 4.17
C THR A 242 -8.79 8.90 4.46
N ILE A 243 -9.22 10.14 4.31
CA ILE A 243 -10.63 10.52 4.43
C ILE A 243 -11.45 9.92 3.27
N GLN A 244 -10.94 9.99 2.05
CA GLN A 244 -11.55 9.35 0.88
C GLN A 244 -11.73 7.85 1.12
N GLU A 245 -10.71 7.16 1.61
CA GLU A 245 -10.73 5.73 1.93
C GLU A 245 -11.83 5.39 2.95
N VAL A 246 -12.02 6.22 3.99
CA VAL A 246 -13.11 6.06 4.98
C VAL A 246 -14.49 6.13 4.34
N PHE A 247 -14.72 7.13 3.47
CA PHE A 247 -16.03 7.29 2.82
C PHE A 247 -16.27 6.22 1.76
N GLN A 248 -15.25 5.83 1.00
CA GLN A 248 -15.35 4.77 0.01
C GLN A 248 -15.68 3.43 0.68
N GLU A 249 -15.06 3.10 1.80
CA GLU A 249 -15.38 1.90 2.59
C GLU A 249 -16.80 1.97 3.16
N ALA A 250 -17.25 3.13 3.64
CA ALA A 250 -18.62 3.32 4.11
C ALA A 250 -19.64 3.06 3.00
N VAL A 251 -19.36 3.48 1.76
CA VAL A 251 -20.20 3.18 0.59
C VAL A 251 -20.21 1.69 0.29
N GLN A 252 -19.05 1.04 0.25
CA GLN A 252 -18.94 -0.41 -0.01
C GLN A 252 -19.68 -1.24 1.04
N ASN A 253 -19.67 -0.82 2.30
CA ASN A 253 -20.43 -1.49 3.36
C ASN A 253 -21.93 -1.25 3.29
N ASN A 254 -22.39 -0.14 2.69
CA ASN A 254 -23.81 0.14 2.51
C ASN A 254 -24.45 -0.68 1.37
N PHE A 255 -23.63 -1.16 0.42
CA PHE A 255 -24.07 -2.00 -0.70
C PHE A 255 -23.33 -3.35 -0.68
N PRO A 256 -23.47 -4.18 0.36
CA PRO A 256 -22.70 -5.40 0.46
C PRO A 256 -23.05 -6.36 -0.67
N PRO A 257 -22.09 -6.91 -1.41
CA PRO A 257 -22.29 -8.21 -2.01
C PRO A 257 -22.51 -9.21 -0.86
N ALA A 258 -23.32 -10.21 -1.03
CA ALA A 258 -23.93 -11.14 -0.04
C ALA A 258 -23.03 -11.74 1.06
N SER A 259 -21.82 -11.28 1.27
CA SER A 259 -20.92 -11.64 2.37
C SER A 259 -20.68 -10.40 3.22
N THR A 260 -21.13 -10.42 4.44
CA THR A 260 -21.10 -9.37 5.45
C THR A 260 -19.66 -8.84 5.65
N ARG A 261 -19.41 -7.59 5.26
CA ARG A 261 -18.19 -6.87 5.63
C ARG A 261 -18.42 -6.13 6.93
N THR A 262 -17.48 -6.19 7.82
CA THR A 262 -17.51 -5.41 9.06
C THR A 262 -16.24 -4.59 9.18
N VAL A 263 -16.38 -3.28 9.12
CA VAL A 263 -15.28 -2.33 9.36
C VAL A 263 -15.05 -2.24 10.87
N LYS A 264 -13.84 -2.52 11.29
CA LYS A 264 -13.39 -2.21 12.65
C LYS A 264 -12.57 -0.93 12.60
N ILE A 265 -13.18 0.18 12.98
CA ILE A 265 -12.50 1.47 13.09
C ILE A 265 -11.82 1.56 14.45
N LEU A 266 -10.49 1.67 14.48
CA LEU A 266 -9.77 1.98 15.71
C LEU A 266 -9.96 3.45 16.11
N ARG A 267 -10.27 3.65 17.36
CA ARG A 267 -10.61 4.83 18.13
C ARG A 267 -9.76 6.07 17.84
N ARG A 268 -10.07 6.87 16.84
CA ARG A 268 -9.71 8.31 16.72
C ARG A 268 -10.43 9.02 15.57
N LEU A 269 -11.48 8.43 15.04
CA LEU A 269 -12.37 9.14 14.12
C LEU A 269 -13.03 10.35 14.78
N GLU A 270 -13.26 10.34 16.10
CA GLU A 270 -13.83 11.48 16.82
C GLU A 270 -12.99 12.75 16.67
N ASP A 271 -11.66 12.65 16.77
CA ASP A 271 -10.75 13.80 16.57
C ASP A 271 -10.71 14.24 15.09
N TYR A 272 -10.86 13.29 14.16
CA TYR A 272 -10.93 13.56 12.73
C TYR A 272 -12.24 14.23 12.33
N PHE A 273 -13.37 13.73 12.83
CA PHE A 273 -14.69 14.31 12.58
C PHE A 273 -14.85 15.67 13.26
N LEU A 274 -14.25 15.90 14.42
CA LEU A 274 -14.19 17.22 15.05
C LEU A 274 -13.37 18.22 14.23
N SER A 275 -12.30 17.79 13.58
CA SER A 275 -11.52 18.62 12.65
C SER A 275 -12.29 18.90 11.37
N LEU A 276 -13.01 17.92 10.83
CA LEU A 276 -13.88 18.07 9.65
C LEU A 276 -15.11 18.94 9.95
N LYS A 277 -15.65 18.88 11.16
CA LYS A 277 -16.74 19.76 11.61
C LYS A 277 -16.39 21.24 11.49
N ARG A 278 -15.10 21.58 11.56
CA ARG A 278 -14.60 22.96 11.37
C ARG A 278 -14.30 23.32 9.92
N LEU A 279 -14.14 22.34 9.01
CA LEU A 279 -13.64 22.55 7.65
C LEU A 279 -14.65 22.31 6.54
N ILE A 280 -15.67 21.46 6.72
CA ILE A 280 -16.58 21.03 5.65
C ILE A 280 -18.04 21.08 6.12
N PHE A 281 -18.80 22.04 5.60
CA PHE A 281 -20.27 22.18 5.58
C PHE A 281 -21.07 21.78 6.83
N PRO A 282 -21.62 22.75 7.57
CA PRO A 282 -22.50 22.50 8.73
C PRO A 282 -23.75 21.65 8.41
N GLY A 283 -24.26 21.68 7.18
CA GLY A 283 -25.51 20.99 6.81
C GLY A 283 -25.40 19.49 6.53
N VAL A 284 -24.21 18.96 6.22
CA VAL A 284 -24.02 17.52 5.95
C VAL A 284 -23.90 16.71 7.25
N PHE A 285 -23.49 17.37 8.33
CA PHE A 285 -23.24 16.74 9.62
C PHE A 285 -24.50 16.43 10.45
N THR A 286 -25.58 17.17 10.29
CA THR A 286 -26.85 16.91 10.99
C THR A 286 -27.46 15.58 10.59
N MET A 287 -27.39 15.18 9.32
CA MET A 287 -27.84 13.84 8.87
C MET A 287 -27.00 12.69 9.45
N TRP A 288 -25.74 12.93 9.78
CA TRP A 288 -24.82 11.92 10.31
C TRP A 288 -25.02 11.72 11.82
N GLU A 289 -25.27 12.77 12.59
CA GLU A 289 -25.50 12.67 14.05
C GLU A 289 -26.78 11.93 14.38
N GLU A 290 -27.84 12.06 13.59
CA GLU A 290 -29.11 11.34 13.77
C GLU A 290 -28.99 9.82 13.51
N LYS A 291 -28.03 9.38 12.68
CA LYS A 291 -27.79 7.96 12.37
C LYS A 291 -26.71 7.29 13.22
N LYS A 292 -26.05 8.02 14.13
CA LYS A 292 -24.95 7.50 14.97
C LYS A 292 -25.32 6.26 15.80
N SER A 293 -26.56 6.14 16.21
CA SER A 293 -27.00 5.04 17.09
C SER A 293 -27.12 3.68 16.40
N SER A 294 -27.21 3.63 15.07
CA SER A 294 -27.41 2.38 14.33
C SER A 294 -26.17 1.82 13.63
N TRP A 295 -25.13 2.64 13.43
CA TRP A 295 -23.96 2.26 12.62
C TRP A 295 -22.70 1.92 13.42
N PHE A 296 -22.63 2.31 14.69
CA PHE A 296 -21.41 2.21 15.50
C PHE A 296 -21.52 1.25 16.70
N CYS A 297 -22.52 0.38 16.76
CA CYS A 297 -22.74 -0.43 17.94
C CYS A 297 -22.27 -1.89 17.80
N SER A 298 -21.18 -2.22 18.43
CA SER A 298 -20.95 -3.17 19.54
C SER A 298 -21.06 -4.68 19.33
N ASP A 299 -21.71 -5.26 18.34
CA ASP A 299 -21.98 -6.72 18.37
C ASP A 299 -21.03 -7.60 17.54
N VAL A 300 -20.00 -7.01 16.96
CA VAL A 300 -19.11 -7.71 16.02
C VAL A 300 -17.95 -8.44 16.69
N TRP A 301 -17.64 -8.15 17.94
CA TRP A 301 -16.54 -8.80 18.68
C TRP A 301 -16.83 -10.22 19.14
N LYS A 302 -18.06 -10.70 18.99
CA LYS A 302 -18.50 -12.01 19.54
C LYS A 302 -18.56 -13.14 18.51
N ARG A 303 -18.23 -12.93 17.24
CA ARG A 303 -18.40 -13.95 16.18
C ARG A 303 -17.18 -14.20 15.28
N CYS A 304 -15.98 -13.80 15.70
CA CYS A 304 -14.73 -14.25 15.05
C CYS A 304 -13.87 -14.97 16.08
#